data_b3f407d85bb9844a8dd8a543cfdfa3a2
#
_entry.id   b3f407d85bb9844a8dd8a543cfdfa3a2
#
_cell.length_a   1.000
_cell.length_b   1.000
_cell.length_c   1.000
_cell.angle_alpha   90.00
_cell.angle_beta   90.00
_cell.angle_gamma   90.00
#
_symmetry.space_group_name_H-M   'P 1'
#
loop_
_entity.id
_entity.type
_entity.pdbx_description
1 polymer ?
#
loop_
_entity_poly.entity_id
_entity_poly.type
_entity_poly.pdbx_seq_one_letter_code
_entity_poly.pdbx_strand_id
1 'polypeptide(L)'
;GFITAMYIVMVPVLGLLLGSKPSRTIVISVVLAVAGLYLLSCMGATGINIGDLCLMGCALAFAVQITCIDRFAGTVDGFRLNCIQSLTVTVISLPFVFLTETVDVGNILACWGPLCFAGMLSMGLAYSLQIVGQKELEPATASLIMSLESVFAVLGGWWLLGERMSVPEILGCCLVFCAVVISQLPEKKEAA
;
A
#
# COMPACT_ATOMS: atom_id res chain seq x y z
N GLY A 1 6.92 3.42 -6.91
CA GLY A 1 6.21 2.15 -6.58
C GLY A 1 6.98 1.23 -5.65
N PHE A 2 8.22 0.81 -6.00
CA PHE A 2 8.98 -0.17 -5.19
C PHE A 2 9.28 0.31 -3.76
N ILE A 3 9.80 1.54 -3.63
CA ILE A 3 10.19 2.08 -2.31
C ILE A 3 8.95 2.25 -1.42
N THR A 4 7.85 2.73 -1.98
CA THR A 4 6.59 2.85 -1.23
C THR A 4 6.08 1.47 -0.78
N ALA A 5 6.17 0.46 -1.65
CA ALA A 5 5.75 -0.91 -1.35
C ALA A 5 6.62 -1.60 -0.27
N MET A 6 7.75 -1.01 0.15
CA MET A 6 8.55 -1.53 1.28
C MET A 6 7.76 -1.58 2.60
N TYR A 7 6.56 -0.97 2.68
CA TYR A 7 5.68 -1.19 3.83
C TYR A 7 5.38 -2.68 4.08
N ILE A 8 5.44 -3.54 3.06
CA ILE A 8 5.27 -5.00 3.18
C ILE A 8 6.29 -5.63 4.14
N VAL A 9 7.52 -5.11 4.13
CA VAL A 9 8.58 -5.54 5.07
C VAL A 9 8.41 -4.86 6.43
N MET A 10 8.03 -3.58 6.41
CA MET A 10 7.91 -2.78 7.63
C MET A 10 6.75 -3.24 8.52
N VAL A 11 5.62 -3.69 7.94
CA VAL A 11 4.46 -4.16 8.72
C VAL A 11 4.79 -5.37 9.59
N PRO A 12 5.38 -6.48 9.09
CA PRO A 12 5.80 -7.58 9.95
C PRO A 12 6.86 -7.18 10.99
N VAL A 13 7.77 -6.26 10.63
CA VAL A 13 8.78 -5.74 11.58
C VAL A 13 8.11 -4.95 12.71
N LEU A 14 7.14 -4.09 12.41
CA LEU A 14 6.34 -3.41 13.43
C LEU A 14 5.54 -4.42 14.27
N GLY A 15 4.98 -5.44 13.64
CA GLY A 15 4.31 -6.54 14.34
C GLY A 15 5.23 -7.23 15.35
N LEU A 16 6.48 -7.53 14.98
CA LEU A 16 7.50 -8.08 15.89
C LEU A 16 7.76 -7.17 17.09
N LEU A 17 7.88 -5.86 16.87
CA LEU A 17 8.08 -4.88 17.93
C LEU A 17 6.86 -4.79 18.88
N LEU A 18 5.68 -5.09 18.38
CA LEU A 18 4.43 -5.14 19.14
C LEU A 18 4.15 -6.51 19.78
N GLY A 19 5.08 -7.47 19.64
CA GLY A 19 4.99 -8.80 20.24
C GLY A 19 4.31 -9.87 19.38
N SER A 20 3.93 -9.55 18.14
CA SER A 20 3.43 -10.52 17.18
C SER A 20 4.59 -11.29 16.54
N LYS A 21 4.44 -12.59 16.34
CA LYS A 21 5.45 -13.42 15.65
C LYS A 21 4.91 -13.75 14.25
N PRO A 22 5.48 -13.19 13.17
CA PRO A 22 5.05 -13.57 11.83
C PRO A 22 5.34 -15.04 11.58
N SER A 23 4.43 -15.70 10.90
CA SER A 23 4.56 -17.11 10.54
C SER A 23 5.67 -17.29 9.49
N ARG A 24 6.20 -18.52 9.38
CA ARG A 24 7.18 -18.85 8.34
C ARG A 24 6.62 -18.60 6.94
N THR A 25 5.35 -18.88 6.75
CA THR A 25 4.61 -18.63 5.51
C THR A 25 4.60 -17.15 5.15
N ILE A 26 4.34 -16.27 6.12
CA ILE A 26 4.39 -14.83 5.94
C ILE A 26 5.79 -14.35 5.55
N VAL A 27 6.86 -14.85 6.21
CA VAL A 27 8.24 -14.48 5.88
C VAL A 27 8.59 -14.86 4.45
N ILE A 28 8.25 -16.08 4.02
CA ILE A 28 8.47 -16.53 2.63
C ILE A 28 7.70 -15.65 1.65
N SER A 29 6.44 -15.35 1.94
CA SER A 29 5.60 -14.49 1.11
C SER A 29 6.17 -13.08 0.98
N VAL A 30 6.66 -12.50 2.07
CA VAL A 30 7.31 -11.16 2.06
C VAL A 30 8.56 -11.17 1.16
N VAL A 31 9.41 -12.19 1.28
CA VAL A 31 10.61 -12.31 0.43
C VAL A 31 10.24 -12.42 -1.05
N LEU A 32 9.25 -13.24 -1.39
CA LEU A 32 8.77 -13.39 -2.77
C LEU A 32 8.15 -12.09 -3.29
N ALA A 33 7.33 -11.40 -2.47
CA ALA A 33 6.72 -10.14 -2.85
C ALA A 33 7.78 -9.05 -3.11
N VAL A 34 8.78 -8.93 -2.25
CA VAL A 34 9.88 -7.97 -2.43
C VAL A 34 10.66 -8.27 -3.71
N ALA A 35 10.97 -9.54 -3.99
CA ALA A 35 11.63 -9.94 -5.22
C ALA A 35 10.78 -9.60 -6.46
N GLY A 36 9.47 -9.86 -6.40
CA GLY A 36 8.55 -9.52 -7.48
C GLY A 36 8.43 -8.00 -7.72
N LEU A 37 8.30 -7.22 -6.65
CA LEU A 37 8.25 -5.75 -6.72
C LEU A 37 9.57 -5.16 -7.23
N TYR A 38 10.71 -5.75 -6.89
CA TYR A 38 12.00 -5.37 -7.42
C TYR A 38 12.03 -5.52 -8.95
N LEU A 39 11.55 -6.64 -9.47
CA LEU A 39 11.48 -6.87 -10.92
C LEU A 39 10.51 -5.91 -11.61
N LEU A 40 9.41 -5.51 -10.94
CA LEU A 40 8.44 -4.56 -11.47
C LEU A 40 8.98 -3.12 -11.55
N SER A 41 9.92 -2.74 -10.68
CA SER A 41 10.22 -1.31 -10.48
C SER A 41 11.67 -0.91 -10.72
N CYS A 42 12.65 -1.83 -10.65
CA CYS A 42 14.07 -1.46 -10.57
C CYS A 42 14.85 -1.54 -11.88
N MET A 43 14.20 -1.79 -12.99
CA MET A 43 14.91 -1.86 -14.29
C MET A 43 15.19 -0.47 -14.89
N GLY A 44 15.82 0.43 -14.13
CA GLY A 44 16.18 1.75 -14.66
C GLY A 44 16.58 2.81 -13.63
N ALA A 45 16.49 2.52 -12.34
CA ALA A 45 16.83 3.50 -11.31
C ALA A 45 18.33 3.58 -11.05
N THR A 46 18.96 4.72 -11.34
CA THR A 46 20.35 4.99 -11.05
C THR A 46 20.45 6.02 -9.93
N GLY A 47 20.92 5.57 -8.75
CA GLY A 47 21.24 6.43 -7.60
C GLY A 47 20.09 6.66 -6.63
N ILE A 48 20.44 6.91 -5.37
CA ILE A 48 19.51 7.27 -4.28
C ILE A 48 19.42 8.81 -4.23
N ASN A 49 18.22 9.35 -4.19
CA ASN A 49 17.96 10.77 -4.10
C ASN A 49 17.09 11.12 -2.86
N ILE A 50 16.92 12.41 -2.59
CA ILE A 50 16.12 12.89 -1.45
C ILE A 50 14.65 12.44 -1.55
N GLY A 51 14.13 12.25 -2.76
CA GLY A 51 12.79 11.72 -3.00
C GLY A 51 12.63 10.29 -2.52
N ASP A 52 13.68 9.46 -2.66
CA ASP A 52 13.66 8.07 -2.17
C ASP A 52 13.57 8.03 -0.64
N LEU A 53 14.21 8.97 0.05
CA LEU A 53 14.10 9.10 1.50
C LEU A 53 12.67 9.51 1.92
N CYS A 54 12.04 10.43 1.19
CA CYS A 54 10.64 10.79 1.41
C CYS A 54 9.71 9.59 1.17
N LEU A 55 9.96 8.78 0.13
CA LEU A 55 9.19 7.57 -0.15
C LEU A 55 9.37 6.49 0.92
N MET A 56 10.55 6.37 1.51
CA MET A 56 10.76 5.49 2.67
C MET A 56 9.96 5.96 3.89
N GLY A 57 9.91 7.27 4.14
CA GLY A 57 9.05 7.86 5.17
C GLY A 57 7.57 7.58 4.91
N CYS A 58 7.13 7.67 3.65
CA CYS A 58 5.79 7.31 3.22
C CYS A 58 5.50 5.81 3.48
N ALA A 59 6.42 4.90 3.12
CA ALA A 59 6.28 3.47 3.37
C ALA A 59 6.12 3.15 4.87
N LEU A 60 6.89 3.83 5.71
CA LEU A 60 6.77 3.70 7.17
C LEU A 60 5.41 4.20 7.67
N ALA A 61 4.95 5.35 7.17
CA ALA A 61 3.63 5.89 7.53
C ALA A 61 2.50 4.92 7.13
N PHE A 62 2.57 4.30 5.94
CA PHE A 62 1.64 3.26 5.52
C PHE A 62 1.70 2.02 6.42
N ALA A 63 2.88 1.56 6.81
CA ALA A 63 3.02 0.43 7.72
C ALA A 63 2.40 0.73 9.11
N VAL A 64 2.60 1.92 9.63
CA VAL A 64 1.95 2.39 10.87
C VAL A 64 0.43 2.46 10.69
N GLN A 65 -0.06 3.01 9.57
CA GLN A 65 -1.48 3.09 9.28
C GLN A 65 -2.13 1.69 9.25
N ILE A 66 -1.56 0.72 8.52
CA ILE A 66 -2.05 -0.65 8.45
C ILE A 66 -2.15 -1.28 9.85
N THR A 67 -1.10 -1.10 10.66
CA THR A 67 -1.05 -1.62 12.03
C THR A 67 -2.06 -0.93 12.95
N CYS A 68 -2.28 0.37 12.79
CA CYS A 68 -3.29 1.12 13.54
C CYS A 68 -4.70 0.68 13.14
N ILE A 69 -4.99 0.51 11.84
CA ILE A 69 -6.29 0.04 11.36
C ILE A 69 -6.62 -1.32 11.99
N ASP A 70 -5.69 -2.27 11.98
CA ASP A 70 -5.87 -3.58 12.62
C ASP A 70 -6.32 -3.44 14.08
N ARG A 71 -5.70 -2.52 14.82
CA ARG A 71 -6.01 -2.32 16.24
C ARG A 71 -7.39 -1.70 16.49
N PHE A 72 -7.89 -0.86 15.59
CA PHE A 72 -9.12 -0.10 15.76
C PHE A 72 -10.29 -0.60 14.90
N ALA A 73 -10.05 -1.33 13.82
CA ALA A 73 -11.08 -1.78 12.89
C ALA A 73 -12.14 -2.68 13.54
N GLY A 74 -11.80 -3.42 14.59
CA GLY A 74 -12.76 -4.24 15.36
C GLY A 74 -13.69 -3.44 16.26
N THR A 75 -13.34 -2.19 16.60
CA THR A 75 -14.08 -1.37 17.58
C THR A 75 -14.94 -0.29 16.94
N VAL A 76 -14.64 0.11 15.71
CA VAL A 76 -15.30 1.23 15.01
C VAL A 76 -15.74 0.77 13.62
N ASP A 77 -16.84 1.37 13.14
CA ASP A 77 -17.27 1.19 11.76
C ASP A 77 -16.21 1.70 10.78
N GLY A 78 -15.92 0.90 9.72
CA GLY A 78 -14.84 1.20 8.79
C GLY A 78 -15.01 2.53 8.04
N PHE A 79 -16.23 2.90 7.70
CA PHE A 79 -16.50 4.19 7.05
C PHE A 79 -16.27 5.36 8.02
N ARG A 80 -16.65 5.23 9.29
CA ARG A 80 -16.39 6.25 10.31
C ARG A 80 -14.89 6.39 10.57
N LEU A 81 -14.17 5.28 10.64
CA LEU A 81 -12.71 5.29 10.83
C LEU A 81 -12.02 6.00 9.65
N ASN A 82 -12.45 5.72 8.42
CA ASN A 82 -11.92 6.39 7.23
C ASN A 82 -12.24 7.90 7.23
N CYS A 83 -13.45 8.31 7.64
CA CYS A 83 -13.79 9.73 7.76
C CYS A 83 -12.91 10.46 8.77
N ILE A 84 -12.65 9.86 9.93
CA ILE A 84 -11.78 10.45 10.95
C ILE A 84 -10.35 10.57 10.43
N GLN A 85 -9.84 9.52 9.79
CA GLN A 85 -8.50 9.48 9.19
C GLN A 85 -8.35 10.56 8.11
N SER A 86 -9.29 10.65 7.17
CA SER A 86 -9.28 11.64 6.09
C SER A 86 -9.39 13.07 6.62
N LEU A 87 -10.23 13.29 7.62
CA LEU A 87 -10.35 14.59 8.29
C LEU A 87 -9.02 14.98 8.97
N THR A 88 -8.41 14.04 9.68
CA THR A 88 -7.12 14.27 10.36
C THR A 88 -6.04 14.66 9.36
N VAL A 89 -5.91 13.91 8.26
CA VAL A 89 -4.95 14.23 7.20
C VAL A 89 -5.23 15.60 6.60
N THR A 90 -6.50 15.93 6.32
CA THR A 90 -6.88 17.24 5.78
C THR A 90 -6.47 18.37 6.72
N VAL A 91 -6.78 18.26 8.02
CA VAL A 91 -6.45 19.28 9.02
C VAL A 91 -4.94 19.46 9.16
N ILE A 92 -4.17 18.38 9.09
CA ILE A 92 -2.70 18.46 9.17
C ILE A 92 -2.11 19.03 7.88
N SER A 93 -2.62 18.64 6.70
CA SER A 93 -2.07 19.06 5.41
C SER A 93 -2.41 20.50 5.04
N LEU A 94 -3.56 20.99 5.47
CA LEU A 94 -4.05 22.34 5.10
C LEU A 94 -3.06 23.47 5.40
N PRO A 95 -2.44 23.57 6.59
CA PRO A 95 -1.43 24.59 6.87
C PRO A 95 -0.22 24.51 5.95
N PHE A 96 0.23 23.31 5.60
CA PHE A 96 1.38 23.13 4.72
C PHE A 96 1.09 23.65 3.31
N VAL A 97 -0.11 23.39 2.77
CA VAL A 97 -0.51 23.92 1.46
C VAL A 97 -0.40 25.44 1.44
N PHE A 98 -0.94 26.13 2.44
CA PHE A 98 -0.88 27.60 2.50
C PHE A 98 0.52 28.17 2.75
N LEU A 99 1.43 27.39 3.35
CA LEU A 99 2.79 27.83 3.65
C LEU A 99 3.77 27.56 2.50
N THR A 100 3.53 26.51 1.69
CA THR A 100 4.50 26.03 0.69
C THR A 100 4.04 26.21 -0.74
N GLU A 101 2.74 26.42 -0.99
CA GLU A 101 2.17 26.45 -2.34
C GLU A 101 1.35 27.70 -2.60
N THR A 102 1.30 28.12 -3.86
CA THR A 102 0.36 29.15 -4.34
C THR A 102 -0.90 28.47 -4.86
N VAL A 103 -2.01 28.62 -4.14
CA VAL A 103 -3.28 28.00 -4.49
C VAL A 103 -3.91 28.72 -5.69
N ASP A 104 -3.94 28.07 -6.85
CA ASP A 104 -4.63 28.54 -8.05
C ASP A 104 -5.98 27.84 -8.19
N VAL A 105 -7.04 28.53 -7.83
CA VAL A 105 -8.41 28.02 -7.89
C VAL A 105 -8.84 27.69 -9.33
N GLY A 106 -8.32 28.42 -10.33
CA GLY A 106 -8.62 28.14 -11.73
C GLY A 106 -8.13 26.77 -12.18
N ASN A 107 -6.90 26.42 -11.82
CA ASN A 107 -6.31 25.12 -12.10
C ASN A 107 -7.02 23.99 -11.33
N ILE A 108 -7.41 24.23 -10.08
CA ILE A 108 -8.18 23.27 -9.28
C ILE A 108 -9.53 22.97 -9.96
N LEU A 109 -10.24 24.01 -10.40
CA LEU A 109 -11.53 23.83 -11.09
C LEU A 109 -11.36 23.17 -12.48
N ALA A 110 -10.26 23.40 -13.18
CA ALA A 110 -9.97 22.72 -14.45
C ALA A 110 -9.75 21.20 -14.25
N CYS A 111 -9.24 20.80 -13.08
CA CYS A 111 -8.98 19.39 -12.73
C CYS A 111 -10.08 18.75 -11.87
N TRP A 112 -11.32 19.27 -11.89
CA TRP A 112 -12.39 18.76 -11.03
C TRP A 112 -12.65 17.26 -11.19
N GLY A 113 -12.59 16.72 -12.41
CA GLY A 113 -12.85 15.31 -12.70
C GLY A 113 -11.86 14.36 -11.97
N PRO A 114 -10.54 14.47 -12.21
CA PRO A 114 -9.52 13.74 -11.45
C PRO A 114 -9.62 13.94 -9.94
N LEU A 115 -9.95 15.13 -9.46
CA LEU A 115 -10.10 15.42 -8.02
C LEU A 115 -11.30 14.71 -7.42
N CYS A 116 -12.45 14.69 -8.12
CA CYS A 116 -13.62 13.92 -7.70
C CYS A 116 -13.33 12.42 -7.69
N PHE A 117 -12.64 11.89 -8.69
CA PHE A 117 -12.22 10.49 -8.72
C PHE A 117 -11.33 10.15 -7.52
N ALA A 118 -10.29 10.94 -7.26
CA ALA A 118 -9.36 10.73 -6.15
C ALA A 118 -10.07 10.85 -4.79
N GLY A 119 -10.92 11.85 -4.61
CA GLY A 119 -11.62 12.08 -3.34
C GLY A 119 -12.72 11.05 -3.06
N MET A 120 -13.59 10.78 -4.03
CA MET A 120 -14.76 9.93 -3.80
C MET A 120 -14.44 8.44 -3.96
N LEU A 121 -13.77 8.05 -5.05
CA LEU A 121 -13.50 6.64 -5.34
C LEU A 121 -12.26 6.13 -4.63
N SER A 122 -11.14 6.85 -4.69
CA SER A 122 -9.91 6.40 -4.05
C SER A 122 -9.98 6.61 -2.52
N MET A 123 -10.10 7.85 -2.05
CA MET A 123 -10.08 8.12 -0.61
C MET A 123 -11.39 7.72 0.11
N GLY A 124 -12.54 7.97 -0.51
CA GLY A 124 -13.83 7.64 0.10
C GLY A 124 -14.10 6.14 0.08
N LEU A 125 -14.24 5.57 -1.10
CA LEU A 125 -14.69 4.18 -1.25
C LEU A 125 -13.54 3.18 -1.01
N ALA A 126 -12.41 3.30 -1.72
CA ALA A 126 -11.37 2.28 -1.68
C ALA A 126 -10.73 2.15 -0.28
N TYR A 127 -10.39 3.26 0.38
CA TYR A 127 -9.87 3.18 1.77
C TYR A 127 -10.91 2.68 2.77
N SER A 128 -12.20 2.99 2.58
CA SER A 128 -13.24 2.41 3.46
C SER A 128 -13.34 0.90 3.28
N LEU A 129 -13.31 0.41 2.03
CA LEU A 129 -13.30 -1.02 1.74
C LEU A 129 -12.02 -1.69 2.24
N GLN A 130 -10.87 -1.02 2.15
CA GLN A 130 -9.61 -1.49 2.74
C GLN A 130 -9.78 -1.73 4.24
N ILE A 131 -10.30 -0.77 5.00
CA ILE A 131 -10.50 -0.89 6.44
C ILE A 131 -11.46 -2.04 6.76
N VAL A 132 -12.55 -2.17 6.00
CA VAL A 132 -13.50 -3.29 6.17
C VAL A 132 -12.85 -4.63 5.90
N GLY A 133 -12.05 -4.73 4.83
CA GLY A 133 -11.34 -5.95 4.47
C GLY A 133 -10.25 -6.33 5.48
N GLN A 134 -9.60 -5.35 6.10
CA GLN A 134 -8.54 -5.61 7.10
C GLN A 134 -9.06 -6.17 8.43
N LYS A 135 -10.35 -6.06 8.74
CA LYS A 135 -10.92 -6.54 10.02
C LYS A 135 -10.68 -8.04 10.27
N GLU A 136 -10.65 -8.82 9.21
CA GLU A 136 -10.56 -10.29 9.27
C GLU A 136 -9.16 -10.81 8.92
N LEU A 137 -8.20 -9.91 8.69
CA LEU A 137 -6.87 -10.26 8.20
C LEU A 137 -5.78 -9.77 9.15
N GLU A 138 -4.74 -10.58 9.32
CA GLU A 138 -3.52 -10.13 9.98
C GLU A 138 -2.85 -8.98 9.17
N PRO A 139 -2.26 -7.97 9.85
CA PRO A 139 -1.64 -6.82 9.18
C PRO A 139 -0.62 -7.19 8.10
N ALA A 140 0.19 -8.21 8.34
CA ALA A 140 1.18 -8.69 7.39
C ALA A 140 0.53 -9.26 6.12
N THR A 141 -0.54 -10.02 6.26
CA THR A 141 -1.33 -10.56 5.15
C THR A 141 -2.03 -9.43 4.38
N ALA A 142 -2.62 -8.48 5.09
CA ALA A 142 -3.25 -7.31 4.48
C ALA A 142 -2.24 -6.51 3.64
N SER A 143 -1.03 -6.27 4.16
CA SER A 143 0.02 -5.56 3.43
C SER A 143 0.45 -6.29 2.13
N LEU A 144 0.50 -7.63 2.16
CA LEU A 144 0.79 -8.44 0.97
C LEU A 144 -0.34 -8.34 -0.08
N ILE A 145 -1.60 -8.39 0.33
CA ILE A 145 -2.74 -8.21 -0.59
C ILE A 145 -2.72 -6.82 -1.22
N MET A 146 -2.45 -5.79 -0.43
CA MET A 146 -2.33 -4.42 -0.92
C MET A 146 -1.21 -4.26 -1.95
N SER A 147 -0.14 -5.06 -1.89
CA SER A 147 0.92 -5.02 -2.91
C SER A 147 0.48 -5.40 -4.32
N LEU A 148 -0.68 -6.07 -4.47
CA LEU A 148 -1.31 -6.30 -5.77
C LEU A 148 -1.64 -4.99 -6.50
N GLU A 149 -1.70 -3.86 -5.81
CA GLU A 149 -1.81 -2.53 -6.44
C GLU A 149 -0.74 -2.34 -7.53
N SER A 150 0.51 -2.73 -7.24
CA SER A 150 1.61 -2.64 -8.21
C SER A 150 1.40 -3.55 -9.43
N VAL A 151 0.83 -4.74 -9.23
CA VAL A 151 0.47 -5.66 -10.32
C VAL A 151 -0.65 -5.06 -11.17
N PHE A 152 -1.70 -4.55 -10.54
CA PHE A 152 -2.82 -3.92 -11.26
C PHE A 152 -2.39 -2.63 -11.98
N ALA A 153 -1.44 -1.87 -11.41
CA ALA A 153 -0.90 -0.69 -12.08
C ALA A 153 -0.20 -1.06 -13.40
N VAL A 154 0.65 -2.10 -13.40
CA VAL A 154 1.33 -2.59 -14.61
C VAL A 154 0.34 -3.15 -15.62
N LEU A 155 -0.63 -3.95 -15.18
CA LEU A 155 -1.68 -4.48 -16.05
C LEU A 155 -2.56 -3.36 -16.65
N GLY A 156 -2.85 -2.32 -15.86
CA GLY A 156 -3.57 -1.14 -16.30
C GLY A 156 -2.80 -0.35 -17.36
N GLY A 157 -1.50 -0.15 -17.17
CA GLY A 157 -0.61 0.48 -18.15
C GLY A 157 -0.59 -0.28 -19.47
N TRP A 158 -0.44 -1.60 -19.39
CA TRP A 158 -0.48 -2.46 -20.57
C TRP A 158 -1.83 -2.38 -21.32
N TRP A 159 -2.94 -2.46 -20.60
CA TRP A 159 -4.27 -2.52 -21.23
C TRP A 159 -4.81 -1.15 -21.67
N LEU A 160 -4.67 -0.11 -20.83
CA LEU A 160 -5.25 1.22 -21.08
C LEU A 160 -4.33 2.13 -21.88
N LEU A 161 -3.01 2.03 -21.66
CA LEU A 161 -2.02 2.89 -22.31
C LEU A 161 -1.31 2.21 -23.49
N GLY A 162 -1.56 0.91 -23.70
CA GLY A 162 -0.92 0.14 -24.78
C GLY A 162 0.58 -0.10 -24.55
N GLU A 163 1.04 0.02 -23.32
CA GLU A 163 2.44 -0.24 -22.94
C GLU A 163 2.79 -1.73 -23.17
N ARG A 164 4.04 -2.01 -23.50
CA ARG A 164 4.49 -3.40 -23.65
C ARG A 164 5.08 -3.90 -22.35
N MET A 165 4.52 -4.97 -21.82
CA MET A 165 5.09 -5.65 -20.67
C MET A 165 6.40 -6.34 -21.03
N SER A 166 7.46 -6.05 -20.30
CA SER A 166 8.73 -6.75 -20.40
C SER A 166 8.68 -8.10 -19.67
N VAL A 167 9.58 -9.02 -20.03
CA VAL A 167 9.66 -10.33 -19.35
C VAL A 167 9.88 -10.21 -17.83
N PRO A 168 10.75 -9.32 -17.31
CA PRO A 168 10.88 -9.09 -15.87
C PRO A 168 9.57 -8.62 -15.20
N GLU A 169 8.79 -7.76 -15.87
CA GLU A 169 7.52 -7.29 -15.31
C GLU A 169 6.50 -8.43 -15.20
N ILE A 170 6.42 -9.30 -16.20
CA ILE A 170 5.55 -10.49 -16.14
C ILE A 170 5.98 -11.41 -14.99
N LEU A 171 7.28 -11.68 -14.86
CA LEU A 171 7.81 -12.49 -13.75
C LEU A 171 7.56 -11.82 -12.39
N GLY A 172 7.71 -10.51 -12.31
CA GLY A 172 7.42 -9.74 -11.11
C GLY A 172 5.96 -9.84 -10.69
N CYS A 173 5.02 -9.68 -11.64
CA CYS A 173 3.59 -9.88 -11.39
C CYS A 173 3.29 -11.30 -10.87
N CYS A 174 3.86 -12.33 -11.50
CA CYS A 174 3.69 -13.71 -11.07
C CYS A 174 4.21 -13.94 -9.64
N LEU A 175 5.39 -13.41 -9.31
CA LEU A 175 5.98 -13.57 -7.96
C LEU A 175 5.13 -12.87 -6.88
N VAL A 176 4.67 -11.64 -7.12
CA VAL A 176 3.78 -10.94 -6.18
C VAL A 176 2.47 -11.70 -6.00
N PHE A 177 1.87 -12.17 -7.09
CA PHE A 177 0.63 -12.94 -7.00
C PHE A 177 0.84 -14.25 -6.24
N CYS A 178 1.91 -15.00 -6.52
CA CYS A 178 2.27 -16.22 -5.77
C CYS A 178 2.49 -15.92 -4.28
N ALA A 179 3.15 -14.81 -3.94
CA ALA A 179 3.37 -14.39 -2.57
C ALA A 179 2.04 -14.20 -1.82
N VAL A 180 1.07 -13.52 -2.45
CA VAL A 180 -0.26 -13.33 -1.88
C VAL A 180 -0.98 -14.67 -1.69
N VAL A 181 -0.97 -15.55 -2.68
CA VAL A 181 -1.61 -16.87 -2.58
C VAL A 181 -0.97 -17.70 -1.45
N ILE A 182 0.36 -17.72 -1.35
CA ILE A 182 1.07 -18.43 -0.30
C ILE A 182 0.70 -17.87 1.08
N SER A 183 0.59 -16.56 1.23
CA SER A 183 0.23 -15.95 2.52
C SER A 183 -1.15 -16.35 3.04
N GLN A 184 -2.04 -16.80 2.16
CA GLN A 184 -3.38 -17.27 2.51
C GLN A 184 -3.44 -18.77 2.86
N LEU A 185 -2.33 -19.52 2.66
CA LEU A 185 -2.32 -20.92 2.99
C LEU A 185 -2.34 -21.12 4.51
N PRO A 186 -3.22 -22.01 5.02
CA PRO A 186 -3.29 -22.30 6.45
C PRO A 186 -1.96 -22.88 6.91
N GLU A 187 -1.40 -22.35 7.97
CA GLU A 187 -0.23 -22.96 8.61
C GLU A 187 -0.56 -24.37 9.08
N LYS A 188 0.22 -25.35 8.63
CA LYS A 188 0.26 -26.64 9.33
C LYS A 188 0.80 -26.35 10.74
N LYS A 189 -0.09 -26.40 11.75
CA LYS A 189 0.35 -26.47 13.15
C LYS A 189 1.32 -27.65 13.23
N GLU A 190 2.62 -27.39 13.33
CA GLU A 190 3.57 -28.40 13.76
C GLU A 190 3.05 -28.89 15.12
N ALA A 191 2.57 -30.12 15.15
CA ALA A 191 2.21 -30.79 16.39
C ALA A 191 3.49 -30.86 17.23
N ALA A 192 3.48 -30.12 18.34
CA ALA A 192 4.51 -30.21 19.38
C ALA A 192 4.32 -31.50 20.19
#